data_e8cc6b410ce645c725db8470f9e054f9
#
_entry.id   e8cc6b410ce645c725db8470f9e054f9
#
_cell.length_a   1.000
_cell.length_b   1.000
_cell.length_c   1.000
_cell.angle_alpha   90.00
_cell.angle_beta   90.00
_cell.angle_gamma   90.00
#
_symmetry.space_group_name_H-M   'P 1'
#
loop_
_entity.id
_entity.type
_entity.pdbx_description
1 polymer ?
#
loop_
_entity_poly.entity_id
_entity_poly.type
_entity_poly.pdbx_seq_one_letter_code
_entity_poly.pdbx_strand_id
1 'polypeptide(L)'
;LGDVYKRQVIGTPDGVCFAGDALLTENVLRHVKLPYCDHVGLDLKSKEAITKLPYQHWILSHKGPFDGNIRELADKNMDLVRLRLAELAKLLQRPMTRDEFYQESRRLIGMHIGTYDQLIRQERHLRPYLEQLVIDGTARLEVKNDTIYFYLNE
;
A
#
# COMPACT_ATOMS: atom_id res chain seq x y z
N LEU A 1 -0.06 17.39 6.54
CA LEU A 1 -0.85 17.40 7.80
C LEU A 1 -2.18 16.65 7.69
N GLY A 2 -2.79 16.51 6.49
CA GLY A 2 -4.09 15.84 6.31
C GLY A 2 -4.06 14.32 6.47
N ASP A 3 -2.92 13.68 6.35
CA ASP A 3 -2.81 12.23 6.26
C ASP A 3 -2.65 11.52 7.62
N VAL A 4 -2.15 12.23 8.62
CA VAL A 4 -2.02 11.71 9.99
C VAL A 4 -3.39 11.46 10.61
N TYR A 5 -4.41 12.22 10.23
CA TYR A 5 -5.77 12.10 10.77
C TYR A 5 -6.57 10.92 10.21
N LYS A 6 -6.26 10.41 9.02
CA LYS A 6 -7.01 9.31 8.38
C LYS A 6 -6.65 7.92 8.89
N ARG A 7 -5.56 7.80 9.65
CA ARG A 7 -5.06 6.52 10.18
C ARG A 7 -5.20 6.40 11.69
N GLN A 8 -6.10 7.14 12.30
CA GLN A 8 -6.35 7.03 13.73
C GLN A 8 -7.18 5.78 14.01
N VAL A 9 -6.64 4.95 14.88
CA VAL A 9 -7.36 3.84 15.50
C VAL A 9 -7.94 4.39 16.80
N ILE A 10 -9.25 4.29 16.97
CA ILE A 10 -9.95 4.81 18.15
C ILE A 10 -10.46 3.63 18.97
N GLY A 11 -9.89 3.46 20.16
CA GLY A 11 -10.37 2.48 21.12
C GLY A 11 -11.33 3.07 22.14
N THR A 12 -12.33 2.32 22.52
CA THR A 12 -13.31 2.69 23.54
C THR A 12 -13.09 1.91 24.84
N PRO A 13 -13.53 2.43 26.00
CA PRO A 13 -13.36 1.75 27.30
C PRO A 13 -14.07 0.40 27.40
N ASP A 14 -15.11 0.15 26.60
CA ASP A 14 -15.87 -1.10 26.50
C ASP A 14 -15.23 -2.14 25.56
N GLY A 15 -13.99 -1.92 25.14
CA GLY A 15 -13.20 -2.89 24.38
C GLY A 15 -13.45 -2.92 22.87
N VAL A 16 -14.10 -1.89 22.31
CA VAL A 16 -14.31 -1.75 20.87
C VAL A 16 -13.20 -0.88 20.25
N CYS A 17 -12.72 -1.26 19.08
CA CYS A 17 -11.71 -0.53 18.34
C CYS A 17 -12.19 -0.20 16.93
N PHE A 18 -12.17 1.08 16.58
CA PHE A 18 -12.45 1.57 15.24
C PHE A 18 -11.14 1.71 14.48
N ALA A 19 -10.89 0.80 13.55
CA ALA A 19 -9.65 0.80 12.75
C ALA A 19 -9.80 1.52 11.41
N GLY A 20 -11.00 1.98 11.06
CA GLY A 20 -11.23 2.70 9.79
C GLY A 20 -10.72 1.92 8.57
N ASP A 21 -10.02 2.62 7.69
CA ASP A 21 -9.39 2.06 6.48
C ASP A 21 -7.98 1.51 6.73
N ALA A 22 -7.53 1.39 7.99
CA ALA A 22 -6.21 0.85 8.29
C ALA A 22 -6.09 -0.63 7.88
N LEU A 23 -7.21 -1.36 7.85
CA LEU A 23 -7.28 -2.72 7.35
C LEU A 23 -8.40 -2.88 6.33
N LEU A 24 -8.09 -3.51 5.22
CA LEU A 24 -9.05 -3.93 4.22
C LEU A 24 -9.63 -5.29 4.61
N THR A 25 -10.94 -5.46 4.48
CA THR A 25 -11.59 -6.76 4.71
C THR A 25 -11.20 -7.77 3.64
N GLU A 26 -11.33 -9.07 3.90
CA GLU A 26 -10.99 -10.12 2.92
C GLU A 26 -11.70 -9.95 1.58
N ASN A 27 -12.96 -9.50 1.60
CA ASN A 27 -13.70 -9.26 0.36
C ASN A 27 -13.05 -8.14 -0.47
N VAL A 28 -12.58 -7.08 0.16
CA VAL A 28 -11.86 -5.99 -0.52
C VAL A 28 -10.49 -6.47 -0.99
N LEU A 29 -9.75 -7.22 -0.16
CA LEU A 29 -8.42 -7.76 -0.52
C LEU A 29 -8.44 -8.63 -1.78
N ARG A 30 -9.52 -9.40 -2.00
CA ARG A 30 -9.68 -10.24 -3.19
C ARG A 30 -9.81 -9.44 -4.49
N HIS A 31 -10.24 -8.20 -4.41
CA HIS A 31 -10.54 -7.38 -5.59
C HIS A 31 -9.59 -6.19 -5.76
N VAL A 32 -8.93 -5.76 -4.69
CA VAL A 32 -7.98 -4.64 -4.75
C VAL A 32 -6.70 -5.06 -5.47
N LYS A 33 -6.37 -4.37 -6.54
CA LYS A 33 -5.18 -4.66 -7.34
C LYS A 33 -3.91 -4.12 -6.67
N LEU A 34 -4.00 -2.92 -6.12
CA LEU A 34 -2.92 -2.25 -5.40
C LEU A 34 -3.52 -1.55 -4.18
N PRO A 35 -3.21 -1.97 -2.95
CA PRO A 35 -3.64 -1.26 -1.75
C PRO A 35 -3.14 0.19 -1.75
N TYR A 36 -4.04 1.12 -1.43
CA TYR A 36 -3.67 2.52 -1.33
C TYR A 36 -3.03 2.82 0.02
N CYS A 37 -1.90 3.50 -0.02
CA CYS A 37 -1.25 4.12 1.14
C CYS A 37 -0.39 5.29 0.65
N ASP A 38 -0.15 6.29 1.48
CA ASP A 38 0.74 7.39 1.14
C ASP A 38 2.22 7.08 1.46
N HIS A 39 2.46 6.14 2.39
CA HIS A 39 3.79 5.66 2.78
C HIS A 39 3.73 4.17 3.12
N VAL A 40 4.23 3.34 2.25
CA VAL A 40 4.16 1.88 2.40
C VAL A 40 4.80 1.39 3.71
N GLY A 41 5.99 1.87 4.03
CA GLY A 41 6.67 1.46 5.26
C GLY A 41 5.94 1.83 6.55
N LEU A 42 5.31 3.01 6.59
CA LEU A 42 4.48 3.43 7.72
C LEU A 42 3.16 2.65 7.77
N ASP A 43 2.58 2.34 6.62
CA ASP A 43 1.38 1.55 6.52
C ASP A 43 1.60 0.12 7.09
N LEU A 44 2.69 -0.54 6.71
CA LEU A 44 3.07 -1.85 7.24
C LEU A 44 3.29 -1.80 8.77
N LYS A 45 4.02 -0.80 9.27
CA LYS A 45 4.22 -0.61 10.72
C LYS A 45 2.90 -0.37 11.46
N SER A 46 1.98 0.39 10.88
CA SER A 46 0.66 0.64 11.47
C SER A 46 -0.17 -0.64 11.55
N LYS A 47 -0.16 -1.46 10.51
CA LYS A 47 -0.84 -2.76 10.50
C LYS A 47 -0.26 -3.71 11.54
N GLU A 48 1.07 -3.76 11.65
CA GLU A 48 1.74 -4.54 12.70
C GLU A 48 1.37 -4.03 14.12
N ALA A 49 1.29 -2.72 14.33
CA ALA A 49 0.89 -2.16 15.61
C ALA A 49 -0.54 -2.53 15.99
N ILE A 50 -1.48 -2.56 15.03
CA ILE A 50 -2.87 -2.97 15.24
C ILE A 50 -2.94 -4.40 15.82
N THR A 51 -2.07 -5.32 15.39
CA THR A 51 -2.07 -6.71 15.90
C THR A 51 -1.73 -6.81 17.39
N LYS A 52 -1.13 -5.78 17.96
CA LYS A 52 -0.68 -5.73 19.37
C LYS A 52 -1.70 -5.04 20.28
N LEU A 53 -2.76 -4.48 19.73
CA LEU A 53 -3.77 -3.77 20.50
C LEU A 53 -4.69 -4.76 21.27
N PRO A 54 -5.08 -4.47 22.52
CA PRO A 54 -5.80 -5.40 23.38
C PRO A 54 -7.32 -5.37 23.20
N TYR A 55 -7.80 -5.09 21.98
CA TYR A 55 -9.22 -5.02 21.69
C TYR A 55 -9.76 -6.34 21.16
N GLN A 56 -11.00 -6.67 21.54
CA GLN A 56 -11.69 -7.89 21.12
C GLN A 56 -12.70 -7.62 20.00
N HIS A 57 -13.28 -6.42 19.97
CA HIS A 57 -14.28 -6.03 18.98
C HIS A 57 -13.72 -4.97 18.05
N TRP A 58 -13.89 -5.18 16.75
CA TRP A 58 -13.33 -4.30 15.74
C TRP A 58 -14.40 -3.77 14.81
N ILE A 59 -14.30 -2.50 14.46
CA ILE A 59 -15.14 -1.87 13.44
C ILE A 59 -14.23 -1.38 12.32
N LEU A 60 -14.46 -1.90 11.11
CA LEU A 60 -13.72 -1.57 9.90
C LEU A 60 -14.57 -0.71 8.99
N SER A 61 -13.94 0.21 8.24
CA SER A 61 -14.61 0.94 7.17
C SER A 61 -15.18 -0.02 6.12
N HIS A 62 -16.25 0.41 5.48
CA HIS A 62 -16.93 -0.30 4.40
C HIS A 62 -17.63 -1.60 4.78
N LYS A 63 -17.52 -2.09 6.01
CA LYS A 63 -18.20 -3.32 6.43
C LYS A 63 -18.83 -3.27 7.83
N GLY A 64 -18.44 -2.33 8.69
CA GLY A 64 -18.91 -2.26 10.07
C GLY A 64 -18.22 -3.26 10.99
N PRO A 65 -18.96 -3.95 11.89
CA PRO A 65 -18.38 -4.90 12.83
C PRO A 65 -17.61 -6.03 12.14
N PHE A 66 -16.48 -6.40 12.73
CA PHE A 66 -15.62 -7.49 12.28
C PHE A 66 -15.39 -8.46 13.43
N ASP A 67 -15.92 -9.69 13.29
CA ASP A 67 -15.89 -10.73 14.30
C ASP A 67 -14.78 -11.78 14.07
N GLY A 68 -13.88 -11.52 13.12
CA GLY A 68 -12.77 -12.41 12.78
C GLY A 68 -11.50 -12.13 13.58
N ASN A 69 -10.47 -12.88 13.26
CA ASN A 69 -9.15 -12.69 13.83
C ASN A 69 -8.45 -11.48 13.20
N ILE A 70 -8.30 -10.40 13.97
CA ILE A 70 -7.69 -9.15 13.48
C ILE A 70 -6.23 -9.33 13.08
N ARG A 71 -5.47 -10.21 13.74
CA ARG A 71 -4.08 -10.49 13.41
C ARG A 71 -3.98 -11.16 12.04
N GLU A 72 -4.79 -12.16 11.80
CA GLU A 72 -4.85 -12.86 10.51
C GLU A 72 -5.25 -11.89 9.38
N LEU A 73 -6.21 -11.00 9.63
CA LEU A 73 -6.60 -9.99 8.66
C LEU A 73 -5.47 -8.99 8.39
N ALA A 74 -4.75 -8.54 9.42
CA ALA A 74 -3.62 -7.64 9.29
C ALA A 74 -2.47 -8.30 8.50
N ASP A 75 -2.17 -9.56 8.79
CA ASP A 75 -1.15 -10.34 8.06
C ASP A 75 -1.49 -10.43 6.57
N LYS A 76 -2.75 -10.80 6.22
CA LYS A 76 -3.22 -10.83 4.83
C LYS A 76 -3.09 -9.46 4.13
N ASN A 77 -3.35 -8.37 4.85
CA ASN A 77 -3.17 -7.01 4.34
C ASN A 77 -1.69 -6.71 4.05
N MET A 78 -0.81 -7.04 5.01
CA MET A 78 0.63 -6.81 4.87
C MET A 78 1.24 -7.68 3.76
N ASP A 79 0.81 -8.92 3.65
CA ASP A 79 1.29 -9.86 2.64
C ASP A 79 0.94 -9.40 1.22
N LEU A 80 -0.26 -8.84 1.00
CA LEU A 80 -0.61 -8.26 -0.29
C LEU A 80 0.28 -7.07 -0.64
N VAL A 81 0.58 -6.19 0.32
CA VAL A 81 1.49 -5.05 0.10
C VAL A 81 2.89 -5.54 -0.24
N ARG A 82 3.43 -6.50 0.51
CA ARG A 82 4.76 -7.11 0.27
C ARG A 82 4.82 -7.81 -1.09
N LEU A 83 3.78 -8.55 -1.44
CA LEU A 83 3.66 -9.19 -2.76
C LEU A 83 3.76 -8.15 -3.88
N ARG A 84 3.01 -7.04 -3.77
CA ARG A 84 3.04 -5.96 -4.78
C ARG A 84 4.41 -5.29 -4.86
N LEU A 85 5.07 -5.03 -3.73
CA LEU A 85 6.45 -4.53 -3.75
C LEU A 85 7.39 -5.47 -4.50
N ALA A 86 7.33 -6.77 -4.21
CA ALA A 86 8.17 -7.76 -4.86
C ALA A 86 7.90 -7.90 -6.37
N GLU A 87 6.64 -7.82 -6.79
CA GLU A 87 6.25 -7.84 -8.21
C GLU A 87 6.75 -6.59 -8.94
N LEU A 88 6.57 -5.41 -8.34
CA LEU A 88 6.98 -4.13 -8.92
C LEU A 88 8.51 -4.00 -8.99
N ALA A 89 9.24 -4.51 -8.00
CA ALA A 89 10.70 -4.52 -8.02
C ALA A 89 11.27 -5.25 -9.25
N LYS A 90 10.63 -6.34 -9.69
CA LYS A 90 11.08 -7.11 -10.86
C LYS A 90 11.06 -6.31 -12.16
N LEU A 91 10.27 -5.25 -12.25
CA LEU A 91 10.25 -4.38 -13.42
C LEU A 91 11.57 -3.60 -13.57
N LEU A 92 12.25 -3.32 -12.47
CA LEU A 92 13.47 -2.52 -12.43
C LEU A 92 14.75 -3.28 -12.82
N GLN A 93 14.64 -4.50 -13.37
CA GLN A 93 15.77 -5.25 -13.95
C GLN A 93 16.43 -4.52 -15.13
N ARG A 94 15.74 -3.56 -15.73
CA ARG A 94 16.29 -2.58 -16.68
C ARG A 94 16.05 -1.17 -16.19
N PRO A 95 16.88 -0.20 -16.60
CA PRO A 95 16.65 1.22 -16.29
C PRO A 95 15.26 1.66 -16.76
N MET A 96 14.54 2.34 -15.89
CA MET A 96 13.22 2.90 -16.20
C MET A 96 13.08 4.31 -15.66
N THR A 97 12.48 5.20 -16.43
CA THR A 97 11.94 6.44 -15.92
C THR A 97 10.72 6.16 -15.02
N ARG A 98 10.31 7.14 -14.22
CA ARG A 98 9.09 7.03 -13.41
C ARG A 98 7.86 6.69 -14.26
N ASP A 99 7.70 7.33 -15.41
CA ASP A 99 6.53 7.16 -16.25
C ASP A 99 6.50 5.78 -16.91
N GLU A 100 7.67 5.26 -17.35
CA GLU A 100 7.80 3.89 -17.84
C GLU A 100 7.47 2.88 -16.73
N PHE A 101 7.99 3.09 -15.51
CA PHE A 101 7.67 2.24 -14.36
C PHE A 101 6.17 2.23 -14.08
N TYR A 102 5.49 3.39 -14.08
CA TYR A 102 4.05 3.44 -13.87
C TYR A 102 3.28 2.76 -14.99
N GLN A 103 3.72 2.88 -16.23
CA GLN A 103 3.09 2.22 -17.37
C GLN A 103 3.21 0.69 -17.26
N GLU A 104 4.39 0.18 -17.02
CA GLU A 104 4.62 -1.27 -16.88
C GLU A 104 3.95 -1.83 -15.61
N SER A 105 3.96 -1.09 -14.51
CA SER A 105 3.24 -1.46 -13.29
C SER A 105 1.73 -1.63 -13.56
N ARG A 106 1.11 -0.70 -14.27
CA ARG A 106 -0.30 -0.81 -14.65
C ARG A 106 -0.57 -2.06 -15.48
N ARG A 107 0.30 -2.37 -16.42
CA ARG A 107 0.17 -3.59 -17.24
C ARG A 107 0.28 -4.85 -16.39
N LEU A 108 1.29 -4.90 -15.53
CA LEU A 108 1.57 -6.05 -14.66
C LEU A 108 0.38 -6.38 -13.74
N ILE A 109 -0.19 -5.37 -13.09
CA ILE A 109 -1.29 -5.55 -12.11
C ILE A 109 -2.69 -5.39 -12.73
N GLY A 110 -2.77 -5.22 -14.06
CA GLY A 110 -4.02 -5.15 -14.80
C GLY A 110 -4.87 -3.91 -14.49
N MET A 111 -4.23 -2.76 -14.26
CA MET A 111 -4.91 -1.47 -14.10
C MET A 111 -5.08 -0.80 -15.46
N HIS A 112 -6.29 -0.36 -15.77
CA HIS A 112 -6.61 0.30 -17.02
C HIS A 112 -6.89 1.80 -16.80
N ILE A 113 -6.52 2.62 -17.77
CA ILE A 113 -6.80 4.05 -17.80
C ILE A 113 -7.85 4.29 -18.88
N GLY A 114 -8.99 4.82 -18.50
CA GLY A 114 -10.03 5.30 -19.41
C GLY A 114 -10.29 6.80 -19.29
N THR A 115 -9.81 7.42 -18.18
CA THR A 115 -9.99 8.85 -17.92
C THR A 115 -8.75 9.46 -17.28
N TYR A 116 -8.63 10.79 -17.38
CA TYR A 116 -7.54 11.54 -16.72
C TYR A 116 -7.54 11.34 -15.19
N ASP A 117 -8.72 11.32 -14.56
CA ASP A 117 -8.83 11.07 -13.12
C ASP A 117 -8.31 9.69 -12.71
N GLN A 118 -8.53 8.69 -13.55
CA GLN A 118 -7.98 7.35 -13.30
C GLN A 118 -6.46 7.35 -13.40
N LEU A 119 -5.89 8.09 -14.38
CA LEU A 119 -4.44 8.24 -14.48
C LEU A 119 -3.86 8.83 -13.20
N ILE A 120 -4.34 9.99 -12.76
CA ILE A 120 -3.85 10.68 -11.55
C ILE A 120 -4.00 9.81 -10.31
N ARG A 121 -5.15 9.12 -10.14
CA ARG A 121 -5.33 8.21 -9.00
C ARG A 121 -4.34 7.05 -9.02
N GLN A 122 -4.10 6.45 -10.18
CA GLN A 122 -3.16 5.33 -10.29
C GLN A 122 -1.72 5.75 -10.02
N GLU A 123 -1.31 6.92 -10.46
CA GLU A 123 0.01 7.49 -10.13
C GLU A 123 0.17 7.72 -8.62
N ARG A 124 -0.88 8.23 -7.96
CA ARG A 124 -0.90 8.37 -6.49
C ARG A 124 -0.76 7.03 -5.77
N HIS A 125 -1.32 5.96 -6.32
CA HIS A 125 -1.20 4.61 -5.75
C HIS A 125 0.19 4.00 -5.99
N LEU A 126 0.77 4.20 -7.17
CA LEU A 126 2.05 3.61 -7.55
C LEU A 126 3.26 4.32 -6.95
N ARG A 127 3.17 5.63 -6.79
CA ARG A 127 4.26 6.47 -6.28
C ARG A 127 4.82 5.98 -4.94
N PRO A 128 4.01 5.70 -3.89
CA PRO A 128 4.53 5.25 -2.60
C PRO A 128 5.25 3.91 -2.67
N TYR A 129 4.89 3.04 -3.61
CA TYR A 129 5.57 1.76 -3.82
C TYR A 129 6.95 1.96 -4.45
N LEU A 130 7.07 2.81 -5.48
CA LEU A 130 8.36 3.14 -6.06
C LEU A 130 9.29 3.82 -5.04
N GLU A 131 8.76 4.78 -4.27
CA GLU A 131 9.49 5.44 -3.19
C GLU A 131 9.96 4.42 -2.14
N GLN A 132 9.11 3.46 -1.76
CA GLN A 132 9.48 2.43 -0.78
C GLN A 132 10.62 1.54 -1.29
N LEU A 133 10.61 1.14 -2.57
CA LEU A 133 11.70 0.36 -3.16
C LEU A 133 13.05 1.10 -3.11
N VAL A 134 13.02 2.42 -3.20
CA VAL A 134 14.24 3.25 -3.03
C VAL A 134 14.63 3.37 -1.55
N ILE A 135 13.67 3.61 -0.66
CA ILE A 135 13.90 3.80 0.78
C ILE A 135 14.51 2.54 1.41
N ASP A 136 14.03 1.35 1.04
CA ASP A 136 14.54 0.08 1.60
C ASP A 136 15.79 -0.45 0.86
N GLY A 137 16.27 0.29 -0.13
CA GLY A 137 17.46 -0.08 -0.89
C GLY A 137 17.26 -1.17 -1.93
N THR A 138 16.03 -1.63 -2.18
CA THR A 138 15.72 -2.58 -3.26
C THR A 138 15.95 -1.96 -4.63
N ALA A 139 15.68 -0.67 -4.77
CA ALA A 139 15.95 0.11 -5.96
C ALA A 139 16.93 1.25 -5.67
N ARG A 140 17.72 1.60 -6.68
CA ARG A 140 18.54 2.83 -6.70
C ARG A 140 18.06 3.77 -7.79
N LEU A 141 18.41 5.03 -7.68
CA LEU A 141 18.12 6.04 -8.70
C LEU A 141 19.43 6.66 -9.24
N GLU A 142 19.39 7.06 -10.49
CA GLU A 142 20.49 7.74 -11.17
C GLU A 142 19.93 8.87 -12.04
N VAL A 143 20.61 10.02 -12.05
CA VAL A 143 20.25 11.15 -12.93
C VAL A 143 21.14 11.14 -14.16
N LYS A 144 20.53 11.06 -15.35
CA LYS A 144 21.21 11.13 -16.65
C LYS A 144 20.47 12.13 -17.54
N ASN A 145 21.16 13.16 -18.03
CA ASN A 145 20.59 14.18 -18.91
C ASN A 145 19.25 14.76 -18.36
N ASP A 146 19.27 15.23 -17.12
CA ASP A 146 18.12 15.78 -16.40
C ASP A 146 16.92 14.82 -16.24
N THR A 147 17.13 13.52 -16.46
CA THR A 147 16.12 12.48 -16.30
C THR A 147 16.54 11.51 -15.21
N ILE A 148 15.59 11.19 -14.32
CA ILE A 148 15.78 10.21 -13.26
C ILE A 148 15.44 8.82 -13.79
N TYR A 149 16.37 7.88 -13.62
CA TYR A 149 16.18 6.46 -13.89
C TYR A 149 16.24 5.66 -12.60
N PHE A 150 15.39 4.67 -12.51
CA PHE A 150 15.34 3.71 -11.41
C PHE A 150 15.86 2.36 -11.88
N TYR A 151 16.59 1.67 -11.01
CA TYR A 151 17.23 0.38 -11.26
C TYR A 151 16.99 -0.53 -10.07
N LEU A 152 16.92 -1.83 -10.31
CA LEU A 152 17.04 -2.81 -9.23
C LEU A 152 18.46 -2.70 -8.63
N ASN A 153 18.54 -2.70 -7.33
CA ASN A 153 19.84 -2.75 -6.66
C ASN A 153 20.35 -4.22 -6.68
N GLU A 154 21.63 -4.40 -6.96
CA GLU A 154 22.28 -5.73 -6.99
C GLU A 154 22.50 -6.28 -5.58
#